data_74680c596d039966d6c594e4219d6cdf
#
_entry.id   74680c596d039966d6c594e4219d6cdf
#
_cell.length_a   1.000
_cell.length_b   1.000
_cell.length_c   1.000
_cell.angle_alpha   90.00
_cell.angle_beta   90.00
_cell.angle_gamma   90.00
#
_symmetry.space_group_name_H-M   'P 1'
#
loop_
_entity.id
_entity.type
_entity.pdbx_description
1 polymer ?
#
loop_
_entity_poly.entity_id
_entity_poly.type
_entity_poly.pdbx_seq_one_letter_code
_entity_poly.pdbx_strand_id
1 'polypeptide(L)'
;MLCALTARRLKPGTFERFREVFLRHETLENPPEGYMRFNMIRNTEGPDEAVCFGFFDGTVDGLRRTAAEQGYAEQLEAIAPFVDSVGADGLYEIVEEWTAPPRAVGLTA
;
A
#
# COMPACT_ATOMS: atom_id res chain seq x y z
N MET A 1 14.93 5.69 0.07
CA MET A 1 13.50 5.50 0.42
C MET A 1 12.75 4.92 -0.76
N LEU A 2 12.10 3.81 -0.54
CA LEU A 2 11.31 3.13 -1.57
C LEU A 2 9.83 3.27 -1.29
N CYS A 3 9.03 3.26 -2.35
CA CYS A 3 7.58 3.15 -2.28
C CYS A 3 7.16 1.88 -3.03
N ALA A 4 6.60 0.92 -2.32
CA ALA A 4 5.98 -0.24 -2.94
C ALA A 4 4.53 0.14 -3.25
N LEU A 5 4.15 0.11 -4.51
CA LEU A 5 2.85 0.60 -4.94
C LEU A 5 2.19 -0.38 -5.90
N THR A 6 0.91 -0.64 -5.68
CA THR A 6 0.08 -1.42 -6.60
C THR A 6 -1.29 -0.77 -6.75
N ALA A 7 -1.66 -0.46 -7.98
CA ALA A 7 -2.98 0.05 -8.32
C ALA A 7 -3.81 -1.11 -8.90
N ARG A 8 -5.00 -1.30 -8.36
CA ARG A 8 -5.87 -2.41 -8.76
C ARG A 8 -7.27 -1.90 -9.11
N ARG A 9 -7.82 -2.47 -10.16
CA ARG A 9 -9.26 -2.38 -10.40
C ARG A 9 -9.89 -3.63 -9.81
N LEU A 10 -10.84 -3.43 -8.92
CA LEU A 10 -11.54 -4.52 -8.26
C LEU A 10 -12.82 -4.87 -9.01
N LYS A 11 -13.29 -6.08 -8.80
CA LYS A 11 -14.62 -6.48 -9.25
C LYS A 11 -15.67 -5.60 -8.57
N PRO A 12 -16.75 -5.21 -9.27
CA PRO A 12 -17.73 -4.29 -8.70
C PRO A 12 -18.24 -4.73 -7.33
N GLY A 13 -18.25 -3.78 -6.38
CA GLY A 13 -18.81 -3.99 -5.06
C GLY A 13 -17.95 -4.82 -4.10
N THR A 14 -16.70 -5.13 -4.45
CA THR A 14 -15.85 -5.99 -3.62
C THR A 14 -14.83 -5.25 -2.76
N PHE A 15 -14.82 -3.92 -2.77
CA PHE A 15 -13.77 -3.16 -2.07
C PHE A 15 -13.66 -3.51 -0.59
N GLU A 16 -14.76 -3.56 0.14
CA GLU A 16 -14.71 -3.84 1.58
C GLU A 16 -14.20 -5.26 1.86
N ARG A 17 -14.57 -6.22 1.03
CA ARG A 17 -14.06 -7.58 1.17
C ARG A 17 -12.58 -7.66 0.83
N PHE A 18 -12.15 -6.98 -0.22
CA PHE A 18 -10.74 -6.86 -0.59
C PHE A 18 -9.93 -6.26 0.56
N ARG A 19 -10.41 -5.15 1.11
CA ARG A 19 -9.75 -4.45 2.21
C ARG A 19 -9.57 -5.37 3.43
N GLU A 20 -10.63 -6.06 3.82
CA GLU A 20 -10.62 -6.98 4.95
C GLU A 20 -9.59 -8.09 4.76
N VAL A 21 -9.62 -8.75 3.60
CA VAL A 21 -8.71 -9.86 3.31
C VAL A 21 -7.26 -9.37 3.17
N PHE A 22 -7.05 -8.25 2.50
CA PHE A 22 -5.72 -7.68 2.33
C PHE A 22 -5.07 -7.36 3.69
N LEU A 23 -5.81 -6.72 4.59
CA LEU A 23 -5.28 -6.30 5.88
C LEU A 23 -4.98 -7.46 6.84
N ARG A 24 -5.59 -8.62 6.64
CA ARG A 24 -5.26 -9.82 7.42
C ARG A 24 -3.82 -10.27 7.22
N HIS A 25 -3.25 -9.98 6.06
CA HIS A 25 -1.90 -10.38 5.70
C HIS A 25 -0.86 -9.28 5.92
N GLU A 26 -1.29 -8.10 6.38
CA GLU A 26 -0.38 -7.02 6.70
C GLU A 26 0.11 -7.12 8.14
N THR A 27 1.40 -6.90 8.33
CA THR A 27 2.02 -6.97 9.66
C THR A 27 2.09 -5.58 10.29
N LEU A 28 0.92 -4.96 10.46
CA LEU A 28 0.83 -3.57 10.95
C LEU A 28 1.25 -3.42 12.40
N GLU A 29 1.11 -4.47 13.22
CA GLU A 29 1.47 -4.44 14.63
C GLU A 29 2.96 -4.67 14.86
N ASN A 30 3.57 -5.50 14.02
CA ASN A 30 4.99 -5.82 14.08
C ASN A 30 5.61 -5.68 12.69
N PRO A 31 5.73 -4.46 12.19
CA PRO A 31 6.27 -4.25 10.85
C PRO A 31 7.73 -4.66 10.78
N PRO A 32 8.19 -5.15 9.62
CA PRO A 32 9.60 -5.48 9.44
C PRO A 32 10.48 -4.23 9.50
N GLU A 33 11.75 -4.45 9.80
CA GLU A 33 12.73 -3.36 9.84
C GLU A 33 12.74 -2.56 8.53
N GLY A 34 12.73 -1.24 8.67
CA GLY A 34 12.69 -0.33 7.52
C GLY A 34 11.29 0.04 7.06
N TYR A 35 10.28 -0.68 7.47
CA TYR A 35 8.89 -0.39 7.11
C TYR A 35 8.42 0.86 7.87
N MET A 36 7.91 1.83 7.17
CA MET A 36 7.56 3.12 7.76
C MET A 36 6.06 3.38 7.81
N ARG A 37 5.36 3.14 6.71
CA ARG A 37 3.96 3.52 6.59
C ARG A 37 3.31 2.76 5.45
N PHE A 38 2.03 2.45 5.63
CA PHE A 38 1.20 1.86 4.59
C PHE A 38 -0.07 2.68 4.43
N ASN A 39 -0.48 2.86 3.18
CA ASN A 39 -1.74 3.50 2.85
C ASN A 39 -2.52 2.65 1.84
N MET A 40 -3.81 2.54 2.09
CA MET A 40 -4.76 2.03 1.10
C MET A 40 -5.69 3.18 0.78
N ILE A 41 -5.70 3.59 -0.47
CA ILE A 41 -6.56 4.68 -0.92
C ILE A 41 -7.54 4.17 -1.97
N ARG A 42 -8.64 4.88 -2.09
CA ARG A 42 -9.74 4.52 -2.98
C ARG A 42 -10.14 5.75 -3.77
N ASN A 43 -10.40 5.56 -5.06
CA ASN A 43 -10.88 6.64 -5.90
C ASN A 43 -12.26 7.08 -5.41
N THR A 44 -12.40 8.37 -5.10
CA THR A 44 -13.66 8.92 -4.60
C THR A 44 -14.79 8.89 -5.64
N GLU A 45 -14.44 8.85 -6.92
CA GLU A 45 -15.38 8.80 -8.03
C GLU A 45 -15.49 7.42 -8.68
N GLY A 46 -14.59 6.50 -8.28
CA GLY A 46 -14.55 5.13 -8.80
C GLY A 46 -14.28 4.15 -7.67
N PRO A 47 -15.30 3.74 -6.90
CA PRO A 47 -15.09 2.98 -5.66
C PRO A 47 -14.50 1.59 -5.86
N ASP A 48 -14.37 1.12 -7.08
CA ASP A 48 -13.75 -0.16 -7.39
C ASP A 48 -12.27 -0.01 -7.76
N GLU A 49 -11.70 1.17 -7.66
CA GLU A 49 -10.27 1.40 -7.80
C GLU A 49 -9.60 1.54 -6.44
N ALA A 50 -8.60 0.71 -6.19
CA ALA A 50 -7.82 0.75 -4.95
C ALA A 50 -6.34 0.88 -5.26
N VAL A 51 -5.65 1.77 -4.56
CA VAL A 51 -4.20 1.89 -4.65
C VAL A 51 -3.61 1.64 -3.27
N CYS A 52 -2.73 0.65 -3.19
CA CYS A 52 -2.03 0.31 -1.97
C CYS A 52 -0.57 0.70 -2.12
N PHE A 53 -0.04 1.43 -1.15
CA PHE A 53 1.38 1.79 -1.18
C PHE A 53 1.95 1.87 0.22
N GLY A 54 3.20 1.45 0.32
CA GLY A 54 3.94 1.49 1.57
C GLY A 54 5.31 2.10 1.37
N PHE A 55 5.84 2.70 2.42
CA PHE A 55 7.16 3.32 2.41
C PHE A 55 8.14 2.45 3.17
N PHE A 56 9.30 2.24 2.59
CA PHE A 56 10.33 1.37 3.12
C PHE A 56 11.70 2.03 3.01
N ASP A 57 12.40 2.10 4.13
CA ASP A 57 13.78 2.59 4.18
C ASP A 57 14.72 1.40 4.08
N GLY A 58 15.29 1.20 2.91
CA GLY A 58 16.16 0.06 2.65
C GLY A 58 16.41 -0.13 1.16
N THR A 59 16.84 -1.33 0.80
CA THR A 59 17.16 -1.69 -0.58
C THR A 59 16.02 -2.48 -1.23
N VAL A 60 16.02 -2.53 -2.55
CA VAL A 60 15.05 -3.34 -3.33
C VAL A 60 15.16 -4.81 -2.93
N ASP A 61 16.38 -5.34 -2.83
CA ASP A 61 16.59 -6.74 -2.45
C ASP A 61 16.12 -7.02 -1.03
N GLY A 62 16.36 -6.09 -0.12
CA GLY A 62 15.90 -6.18 1.27
C GLY A 62 14.38 -6.21 1.35
N LEU A 63 13.70 -5.34 0.61
CA LEU A 63 12.24 -5.29 0.58
C LEU A 63 11.64 -6.56 -0.01
N ARG A 64 12.21 -7.06 -1.12
CA ARG A 64 11.75 -8.32 -1.73
C ARG A 64 11.89 -9.50 -0.79
N ARG A 65 13.01 -9.58 -0.07
CA ARG A 65 13.24 -10.62 0.93
C ARG A 65 12.21 -10.52 2.06
N THR A 66 12.02 -9.33 2.59
CA THR A 66 11.03 -9.08 3.63
C THR A 66 9.62 -9.44 3.17
N ALA A 67 9.23 -9.05 1.97
CA ALA A 67 7.93 -9.39 1.42
C ALA A 67 7.72 -10.91 1.33
N ALA A 68 8.73 -11.63 0.88
CA ALA A 68 8.66 -13.09 0.81
C ALA A 68 8.51 -13.72 2.20
N GLU A 69 9.25 -13.24 3.18
CA GLU A 69 9.18 -13.72 4.57
C GLU A 69 7.84 -13.42 5.23
N GLN A 70 7.19 -12.32 4.83
CA GLN A 70 5.91 -11.88 5.38
C GLN A 70 4.69 -12.47 4.67
N GLY A 71 4.89 -13.40 3.75
CA GLY A 71 3.78 -14.07 3.09
C GLY A 71 3.10 -13.26 1.98
N TYR A 72 3.86 -12.47 1.25
CA TYR A 72 3.32 -11.66 0.16
C TYR A 72 2.62 -12.48 -0.93
N ALA A 73 3.16 -13.66 -1.26
CA ALA A 73 2.55 -14.55 -2.26
C ALA A 73 1.17 -15.03 -1.80
N GLU A 74 1.04 -15.38 -0.52
CA GLU A 74 -0.23 -15.82 0.07
C GLU A 74 -1.25 -14.69 0.09
N GLN A 75 -0.79 -13.45 0.35
CA GLN A 75 -1.65 -12.28 0.29
C GLN A 75 -2.22 -12.08 -1.10
N LEU A 76 -1.38 -12.18 -2.13
CA LEU A 76 -1.82 -12.06 -3.54
C LEU A 76 -2.85 -13.12 -3.90
N GLU A 77 -2.64 -14.37 -3.48
CA GLU A 77 -3.62 -15.44 -3.69
C GLU A 77 -4.96 -15.14 -3.00
N ALA A 78 -4.89 -14.66 -1.78
CA ALA A 78 -6.09 -14.38 -0.99
C ALA A 78 -6.95 -13.27 -1.59
N ILE A 79 -6.33 -12.25 -2.20
CA ILE A 79 -7.05 -11.12 -2.79
C ILE A 79 -7.42 -11.34 -4.27
N ALA A 80 -6.81 -12.30 -4.94
CA ALA A 80 -7.03 -12.54 -6.37
C ALA A 80 -8.52 -12.63 -6.78
N PRO A 81 -9.42 -13.27 -6.00
CA PRO A 81 -10.83 -13.33 -6.37
C PRO A 81 -11.53 -11.98 -6.51
N PHE A 82 -10.99 -10.94 -5.90
CA PHE A 82 -11.59 -9.60 -5.90
C PHE A 82 -10.98 -8.66 -6.93
N VAL A 83 -9.88 -9.07 -7.57
CA VAL A 83 -9.12 -8.22 -8.49
C VAL A 83 -9.52 -8.51 -9.91
N ASP A 84 -9.93 -7.46 -10.63
CA ASP A 84 -10.25 -7.54 -12.05
C ASP A 84 -9.02 -7.30 -12.91
N SER A 85 -8.23 -6.27 -12.58
CA SER A 85 -6.99 -5.98 -13.28
C SER A 85 -6.01 -5.24 -12.38
N VAL A 86 -4.73 -5.31 -12.73
CA VAL A 86 -3.65 -4.60 -12.06
C VAL A 86 -3.07 -3.57 -13.02
N GLY A 87 -3.01 -2.33 -12.55
CA GLY A 87 -2.35 -1.25 -13.30
C GLY A 87 -0.88 -1.12 -12.90
N ALA A 88 -0.51 0.02 -12.33
CA ALA A 88 0.84 0.19 -11.81
C ALA A 88 1.13 -0.82 -10.70
N ASP A 89 2.28 -1.46 -10.78
CA ASP A 89 2.71 -2.44 -9.79
C ASP A 89 4.24 -2.48 -9.77
N GLY A 90 4.84 -2.04 -8.68
CA GLY A 90 6.28 -2.03 -8.61
C GLY A 90 6.85 -1.37 -7.38
N LEU A 91 8.17 -1.38 -7.34
CA LEU A 91 8.96 -0.69 -6.34
C LEU A 91 9.52 0.58 -6.97
N TYR A 92 9.19 1.70 -6.39
CA TYR A 92 9.56 3.00 -6.92
C TYR A 92 10.52 3.69 -5.94
N GLU A 93 11.53 4.34 -6.47
CA GLU A 93 12.43 5.16 -5.68
C GLU A 93 11.82 6.54 -5.49
N ILE A 94 11.81 7.05 -4.26
CA ILE A 94 11.41 8.42 -4.00
C ILE A 94 12.60 9.31 -4.34
N VAL A 95 12.50 10.04 -5.45
CA VAL A 95 13.59 10.88 -5.94
C VAL A 95 13.52 12.30 -5.41
N GLU A 96 12.36 12.72 -4.94
CA GLU A 96 12.16 14.04 -4.35
C GLU A 96 10.99 13.99 -3.39
N GLU A 97 11.14 14.62 -2.25
CA GLU A 97 10.10 14.74 -1.24
C GLU A 97 9.99 16.19 -0.79
N TRP A 98 8.75 16.66 -0.71
CA TRP A 98 8.46 17.98 -0.18
C TRP A 98 7.37 17.86 0.86
N THR A 99 7.60 18.45 2.02
CA THR A 99 6.62 18.46 3.11
C THR A 99 6.23 19.90 3.42
N ALA A 100 4.94 20.17 3.42
CA ALA A 100 4.45 21.48 3.78
C ALA A 100 4.81 21.79 5.25
N PRO A 101 5.14 23.06 5.57
CA PRO A 101 5.38 23.42 6.95
C PRO A 101 4.13 23.17 7.81
N PRO A 102 4.31 22.80 9.08
CA PRO A 102 3.16 22.64 9.96
C PRO A 102 2.37 23.94 10.05
N ARG A 103 1.04 23.80 10.09
CA ARG A 103 0.17 24.95 10.30
C ARG A 103 0.36 25.47 11.71
N ALA A 104 0.53 26.80 11.87
CA ALA A 104 0.67 27.39 13.19
C ALA A 104 -0.61 27.23 14.00
N VAL A 105 -0.46 26.90 15.30
CA VAL A 105 -1.59 26.73 16.20
C VAL A 105 -2.33 28.07 16.37
N GLY A 106 -3.64 28.03 16.23
CA GLY A 106 -4.48 29.21 16.36
C GLY A 106 -4.74 29.98 15.08
N LEU A 107 -4.04 29.67 13.98
CA LEU A 107 -4.28 30.27 12.67
C LEU A 107 -5.43 29.61 11.91
N THR A 108 -5.90 28.52 12.40
CA THR A 108 -6.97 27.73 11.78
C THR A 108 -8.29 28.00 12.45
N ALA A 109 -8.60 29.21 12.52
CA ALA A 109 -9.88 29.56 13.14
C ALA A 109 -11.05 29.18 12.26
#